data_65286df1529a59096cf8a82188242f87
#
_entry.id   65286df1529a59096cf8a82188242f87
#
_cell.length_a   1.000
_cell.length_b   1.000
_cell.length_c   1.000
_cell.angle_alpha   90.00
_cell.angle_beta   90.00
_cell.angle_gamma   90.00
#
_symmetry.space_group_name_H-M   'P 1'
#
loop_
_entity.id
_entity.type
_entity.pdbx_description
1 polymer ?
#
loop_
_entity_poly.entity_id
_entity_poly.type
_entity_poly.pdbx_seq_one_letter_code
_entity_poly.pdbx_strand_id
1 'polypeptide(L)'
;MMNKQEFYNKVTEQTGIELSEKQKNQYQRYYELVVEWNQKINLTAITEEEEFYSKHFYDSISLAFFKDYSDVDNICDVGSGAGFPSIPLKILYPNLEVTIVDSLNKRIKFLNLLKDELELTNCNFIHARAEEIGQNRDYREKFEIVTARAVARLNVLSELCLPLVRKNGYFLSLKAQKAEEETKEALNAIKLLGGKLEKDLEFSIEGEERHILEIRKAKETPNKYPRKVGTPNKKPLY
;
A
#
# COMPACT_ATOMS: atom_id res chain seq x y z
N MET A 1 -17.20 10.42 -10.72
CA MET A 1 -15.75 10.54 -11.01
C MET A 1 -15.29 11.90 -10.52
N MET A 2 -14.05 12.04 -10.13
CA MET A 2 -13.54 13.18 -9.36
C MET A 2 -12.50 13.95 -10.19
N ASN A 3 -12.76 15.22 -10.51
CA ASN A 3 -11.75 16.04 -11.15
C ASN A 3 -10.64 16.48 -10.16
N LYS A 4 -9.55 17.06 -10.68
CA LYS A 4 -8.40 17.48 -9.86
C LYS A 4 -8.77 18.39 -8.70
N GLN A 5 -9.61 19.41 -8.95
CA GLN A 5 -9.97 20.37 -7.92
C GLN A 5 -10.81 19.73 -6.82
N GLU A 6 -11.73 18.86 -7.19
CA GLU A 6 -12.51 18.06 -6.22
C GLU A 6 -11.61 17.15 -5.39
N PHE A 7 -10.61 16.52 -6.01
CA PHE A 7 -9.62 15.72 -5.29
C PHE A 7 -8.87 16.57 -4.27
N TYR A 8 -8.36 17.73 -4.63
CA TYR A 8 -7.63 18.60 -3.70
C TYR A 8 -8.51 19.06 -2.53
N ASN A 9 -9.75 19.43 -2.81
CA ASN A 9 -10.70 19.83 -1.79
C ASN A 9 -11.01 18.68 -0.81
N LYS A 10 -11.25 17.48 -1.34
CA LYS A 10 -11.53 16.29 -0.52
C LYS A 10 -10.32 15.83 0.30
N VAL A 11 -9.10 15.98 -0.21
CA VAL A 11 -7.89 15.75 0.59
C VAL A 11 -7.90 16.65 1.81
N THR A 12 -8.11 17.95 1.62
CA THR A 12 -8.16 18.91 2.73
C THR A 12 -9.32 18.61 3.70
N GLU A 13 -10.50 18.27 3.20
CA GLU A 13 -11.66 17.92 4.01
C GLU A 13 -11.40 16.68 4.88
N GLN A 14 -10.79 15.63 4.34
CA GLN A 14 -10.59 14.35 5.03
C GLN A 14 -9.37 14.33 5.96
N THR A 15 -8.33 15.09 5.63
CA THR A 15 -7.04 15.02 6.34
C THR A 15 -6.66 16.31 7.08
N GLY A 16 -7.35 17.42 6.79
CA GLY A 16 -6.95 18.74 7.28
C GLY A 16 -5.70 19.31 6.59
N ILE A 17 -5.10 18.59 5.63
CA ILE A 17 -3.87 18.99 4.94
C ILE A 17 -4.24 19.72 3.64
N GLU A 18 -3.85 21.00 3.54
CA GLU A 18 -3.92 21.75 2.30
C GLU A 18 -2.69 21.44 1.43
N LEU A 19 -2.94 20.93 0.21
CA LEU A 19 -1.86 20.58 -0.71
C LEU A 19 -1.16 21.85 -1.22
N SER A 20 0.15 21.90 -1.09
CA SER A 20 0.99 22.92 -1.73
C SER A 20 0.96 22.79 -3.25
N GLU A 21 1.33 23.86 -3.97
CA GLU A 21 1.46 23.81 -5.43
C GLU A 21 2.45 22.74 -5.91
N LYS A 22 3.54 22.52 -5.15
CA LYS A 22 4.48 21.42 -5.44
C LYS A 22 3.79 20.07 -5.39
N GLN A 23 2.99 19.78 -4.36
CA GLN A 23 2.27 18.51 -4.22
C GLN A 23 1.20 18.32 -5.31
N LYS A 24 0.46 19.39 -5.66
CA LYS A 24 -0.50 19.36 -6.77
C LYS A 24 0.19 19.03 -8.10
N ASN A 25 1.33 19.66 -8.37
CA ASN A 25 2.15 19.37 -9.55
C ASN A 25 2.71 17.94 -9.54
N GLN A 26 3.10 17.41 -8.37
CA GLN A 26 3.54 16.02 -8.23
C GLN A 26 2.42 15.03 -8.57
N TYR A 27 1.18 15.22 -8.10
CA TYR A 27 0.04 14.38 -8.48
C TYR A 27 -0.24 14.44 -9.99
N GLN A 28 -0.21 15.64 -10.58
CA GLN A 28 -0.41 15.81 -12.02
C GLN A 28 0.68 15.08 -12.82
N ARG A 29 1.96 15.30 -12.49
CA ARG A 29 3.08 14.66 -13.18
C ARG A 29 3.06 13.15 -13.00
N TYR A 30 2.67 12.66 -11.84
CA TYR A 30 2.50 11.23 -11.57
C TYR A 30 1.48 10.60 -12.51
N TYR A 31 0.30 11.20 -12.63
CA TYR A 31 -0.73 10.74 -13.58
C TYR A 31 -0.18 10.65 -15.01
N GLU A 32 0.43 11.72 -15.50
CA GLU A 32 1.02 11.79 -16.86
C GLU A 32 2.04 10.67 -17.10
N LEU A 33 2.94 10.45 -16.15
CA LEU A 33 3.97 9.40 -16.22
C LEU A 33 3.37 8.00 -16.24
N VAL A 34 2.35 7.73 -15.43
CA VAL A 34 1.69 6.42 -15.44
C VAL A 34 1.00 6.17 -16.77
N VAL A 35 0.28 7.15 -17.32
CA VAL A 35 -0.39 7.02 -18.62
C VAL A 35 0.63 6.81 -19.75
N GLU A 36 1.72 7.56 -19.76
CA GLU A 36 2.81 7.41 -20.75
C GLU A 36 3.44 6.01 -20.67
N TRP A 37 3.82 5.59 -19.47
CA TRP A 37 4.50 4.30 -19.28
C TRP A 37 3.57 3.10 -19.41
N ASN A 38 2.27 3.28 -19.21
CA ASN A 38 1.27 2.23 -19.40
C ASN A 38 1.23 1.70 -20.83
N GLN A 39 1.68 2.50 -21.82
CA GLN A 39 1.85 2.05 -23.20
C GLN A 39 3.01 1.05 -23.38
N LYS A 40 3.99 1.06 -22.46
CA LYS A 40 5.20 0.21 -22.51
C LYS A 40 5.09 -0.99 -21.58
N ILE A 41 4.48 -0.79 -20.42
CA ILE A 41 4.30 -1.81 -19.38
C ILE A 41 2.91 -1.67 -18.78
N ASN A 42 2.18 -2.76 -18.59
CA ASN A 42 0.85 -2.74 -18.00
C ASN A 42 0.93 -2.32 -16.52
N LEU A 43 0.69 -1.06 -16.24
CA LEU A 43 0.67 -0.49 -14.89
C LEU A 43 -0.74 -0.44 -14.32
N THR A 44 -1.71 -0.06 -15.14
CA THR A 44 -3.12 0.07 -14.76
C THR A 44 -4.04 -0.11 -15.97
N ALA A 45 -5.30 -0.48 -15.71
CA ALA A 45 -6.36 -0.44 -16.71
C ALA A 45 -7.06 0.93 -16.76
N ILE A 46 -6.83 1.81 -15.78
CA ILE A 46 -7.48 3.11 -15.64
C ILE A 46 -6.54 4.18 -16.20
N THR A 47 -6.98 4.87 -17.26
CA THR A 47 -6.20 5.93 -17.94
C THR A 47 -6.95 7.25 -18.02
N GLU A 48 -8.27 7.25 -17.83
CA GLU A 48 -9.07 8.47 -17.80
C GLU A 48 -8.76 9.27 -16.52
N GLU A 49 -8.51 10.57 -16.65
CA GLU A 49 -7.98 11.40 -15.58
C GLU A 49 -8.88 11.41 -14.33
N GLU A 50 -10.17 11.68 -14.48
CA GLU A 50 -11.10 11.75 -13.35
C GLU A 50 -11.24 10.39 -12.62
N GLU A 51 -11.24 9.28 -13.38
CA GLU A 51 -11.26 7.95 -12.80
C GLU A 51 -9.96 7.63 -12.07
N PHE A 52 -8.83 8.08 -12.62
CA PHE A 52 -7.50 7.90 -12.02
C PHE A 52 -7.36 8.67 -10.70
N TYR A 53 -7.80 9.92 -10.65
CA TYR A 53 -7.79 10.72 -9.43
C TYR A 53 -8.69 10.11 -8.34
N SER A 54 -9.83 9.56 -8.73
CA SER A 54 -10.74 8.91 -7.80
C SER A 54 -10.22 7.53 -7.33
N LYS A 55 -9.98 6.60 -8.28
CA LYS A 55 -9.73 5.18 -7.98
C LYS A 55 -8.27 4.86 -7.68
N HIS A 56 -7.32 5.74 -8.02
CA HIS A 56 -5.93 5.55 -7.66
C HIS A 56 -5.47 6.51 -6.56
N PHE A 57 -5.56 7.81 -6.78
CA PHE A 57 -5.05 8.76 -5.79
C PHE A 57 -5.91 8.83 -4.53
N TYR A 58 -7.20 9.10 -4.68
CA TYR A 58 -8.09 9.25 -3.53
C TYR A 58 -8.25 7.94 -2.75
N ASP A 59 -8.38 6.80 -3.44
CA ASP A 59 -8.38 5.48 -2.83
C ASP A 59 -7.06 5.20 -2.06
N SER A 60 -5.92 5.62 -2.60
CA SER A 60 -4.61 5.45 -1.93
C SER A 60 -4.49 6.29 -0.66
N ILE A 61 -4.90 7.55 -0.69
CA ILE A 61 -4.83 8.44 0.48
C ILE A 61 -5.92 8.15 1.52
N SER A 62 -6.88 7.26 1.25
CA SER A 62 -7.87 6.83 2.23
C SER A 62 -7.25 6.25 3.51
N LEU A 63 -6.04 5.75 3.43
CA LEU A 63 -5.25 5.38 4.61
C LEU A 63 -5.09 6.54 5.60
N ALA A 64 -5.01 7.78 5.09
CA ALA A 64 -4.87 8.98 5.91
C ALA A 64 -6.19 9.50 6.49
N PHE A 65 -7.35 8.97 6.09
CA PHE A 65 -8.65 9.38 6.65
C PHE A 65 -8.84 8.92 8.10
N PHE A 66 -8.16 7.85 8.49
CA PHE A 66 -8.31 7.19 9.78
C PHE A 66 -7.06 7.28 10.66
N LYS A 67 -5.94 7.75 10.11
CA LYS A 67 -4.66 7.85 10.80
C LYS A 67 -3.84 8.99 10.22
N ASP A 68 -3.31 9.85 11.08
CA ASP A 68 -2.28 10.82 10.72
C ASP A 68 -0.92 10.11 10.56
N TYR A 69 -0.23 10.40 9.46
CA TYR A 69 1.09 9.82 9.14
C TYR A 69 2.25 10.79 9.44
N SER A 70 1.97 11.96 10.05
CA SER A 70 3.01 12.93 10.40
C SER A 70 4.07 12.37 11.36
N ASP A 71 3.63 11.47 12.26
CA ASP A 71 4.49 10.82 13.26
C ASP A 71 4.83 9.36 12.91
N VAL A 72 4.50 8.90 11.68
CA VAL A 72 4.87 7.56 11.21
C VAL A 72 6.29 7.58 10.64
N ASP A 73 7.18 6.77 11.20
CA ASP A 73 8.57 6.70 10.76
C ASP A 73 8.68 6.16 9.34
N ASN A 74 8.11 4.97 9.11
CA ASN A 74 8.30 4.27 7.84
C ASN A 74 7.10 3.39 7.46
N ILE A 75 6.92 3.23 6.15
CA ILE A 75 5.94 2.31 5.57
C ILE A 75 6.61 1.40 4.54
N CYS A 76 6.20 0.12 4.51
CA CYS A 76 6.55 -0.80 3.45
C CYS A 76 5.30 -1.16 2.63
N ASP A 77 5.39 -1.04 1.32
CA ASP A 77 4.31 -1.40 0.39
C ASP A 77 4.68 -2.66 -0.40
N VAL A 78 3.88 -3.69 -0.27
CA VAL A 78 4.15 -5.00 -0.89
C VAL A 78 3.32 -5.15 -2.17
N GLY A 79 4.01 -5.11 -3.31
CA GLY A 79 3.38 -5.27 -4.62
C GLY A 79 2.62 -4.02 -5.09
N SER A 80 3.19 -2.84 -4.89
CA SER A 80 2.56 -1.54 -5.17
C SER A 80 2.21 -1.28 -6.64
N GLY A 81 2.73 -2.07 -7.57
CA GLY A 81 2.53 -1.86 -9.00
C GLY A 81 3.12 -0.54 -9.48
N ALA A 82 2.28 0.41 -9.82
CA ALA A 82 2.70 1.77 -10.19
C ALA A 82 2.97 2.69 -8.99
N GLY A 83 3.03 2.16 -7.75
CA GLY A 83 3.33 2.93 -6.53
C GLY A 83 2.11 3.17 -5.62
N PHE A 84 1.03 2.41 -5.81
CA PHE A 84 -0.20 2.57 -5.02
C PHE A 84 -0.29 1.54 -3.89
N PRO A 85 -0.61 1.95 -2.63
CA PRO A 85 -1.03 3.28 -2.21
C PRO A 85 0.09 4.19 -1.70
N SER A 86 1.33 3.72 -1.60
CA SER A 86 2.38 4.39 -0.82
C SER A 86 2.92 5.69 -1.43
N ILE A 87 3.01 5.82 -2.76
CA ILE A 87 3.51 7.07 -3.37
C ILE A 87 2.52 8.24 -3.28
N PRO A 88 1.20 8.09 -3.52
CA PRO A 88 0.26 9.16 -3.21
C PRO A 88 0.32 9.59 -1.74
N LEU A 89 0.46 8.64 -0.81
CA LEU A 89 0.63 8.94 0.62
C LEU A 89 1.93 9.69 0.90
N LYS A 90 3.03 9.32 0.22
CA LYS A 90 4.34 10.00 0.29
C LYS A 90 4.27 11.45 -0.19
N ILE A 91 3.50 11.73 -1.24
CA ILE A 91 3.29 13.10 -1.72
C ILE A 91 2.54 13.91 -0.65
N LEU A 92 1.54 13.31 -0.01
CA LEU A 92 0.77 13.96 1.07
C LEU A 92 1.63 14.19 2.32
N TYR A 93 2.50 13.23 2.68
CA TYR A 93 3.41 13.27 3.84
C TYR A 93 4.88 13.21 3.38
N PRO A 94 5.51 14.34 3.02
CA PRO A 94 6.84 14.35 2.41
C PRO A 94 7.97 13.77 3.28
N ASN A 95 7.80 13.73 4.59
CA ASN A 95 8.81 13.18 5.52
C ASN A 95 8.70 11.66 5.70
N LEU A 96 7.58 11.03 5.31
CA LEU A 96 7.37 9.60 5.42
C LEU A 96 8.46 8.83 4.66
N GLU A 97 9.12 7.87 5.31
CA GLU A 97 10.03 6.95 4.65
C GLU A 97 9.24 5.82 3.99
N VAL A 98 9.43 5.63 2.69
CA VAL A 98 8.70 4.64 1.90
C VAL A 98 9.66 3.58 1.34
N THR A 99 9.39 2.33 1.66
CA THR A 99 10.00 1.16 1.00
C THR A 99 8.95 0.44 0.19
N ILE A 100 9.24 0.16 -1.09
CA ILE A 100 8.39 -0.65 -1.96
C ILE A 100 9.12 -1.94 -2.32
N VAL A 101 8.41 -3.05 -2.18
CA VAL A 101 8.88 -4.38 -2.62
C VAL A 101 7.99 -4.84 -3.77
N ASP A 102 8.56 -5.02 -4.96
CA ASP A 102 7.84 -5.57 -6.12
C ASP A 102 8.69 -6.62 -6.84
N SER A 103 8.04 -7.70 -7.26
CA SER A 103 8.70 -8.83 -7.93
C SER A 103 8.99 -8.59 -9.42
N LEU A 104 8.51 -7.50 -9.99
CA LEU A 104 8.68 -7.17 -11.41
C LEU A 104 9.68 -6.01 -11.59
N ASN A 105 10.87 -6.33 -12.09
CA ASN A 105 11.93 -5.33 -12.30
C ASN A 105 11.50 -4.13 -13.17
N LYS A 106 10.61 -4.35 -14.16
CA LYS A 106 10.07 -3.26 -14.97
C LYS A 106 9.28 -2.23 -14.17
N ARG A 107 8.60 -2.65 -13.10
CA ARG A 107 7.89 -1.75 -12.17
C ARG A 107 8.88 -0.98 -11.30
N ILE A 108 9.92 -1.64 -10.81
CA ILE A 108 10.98 -0.98 -10.03
C ILE A 108 11.70 0.09 -10.88
N LYS A 109 11.95 -0.18 -12.16
CA LYS A 109 12.50 0.83 -13.07
C LYS A 109 11.58 2.04 -13.22
N PHE A 110 10.28 1.80 -13.39
CA PHE A 110 9.28 2.88 -13.43
C PHE A 110 9.25 3.68 -12.12
N LEU A 111 9.24 3.00 -10.96
CA LEU A 111 9.21 3.67 -9.66
C LEU A 111 10.46 4.53 -9.42
N ASN A 112 11.65 4.10 -9.86
CA ASN A 112 12.85 4.94 -9.77
C ASN A 112 12.74 6.18 -10.65
N LEU A 113 12.27 6.05 -11.89
CA LEU A 113 11.97 7.20 -12.73
C LEU A 113 10.96 8.14 -12.06
N LEU A 114 9.86 7.58 -11.54
CA LEU A 114 8.81 8.34 -10.87
C LEU A 114 9.38 9.12 -9.68
N LYS A 115 10.24 8.47 -8.87
CA LYS A 115 10.92 9.11 -7.74
C LYS A 115 11.73 10.32 -8.19
N ASP A 116 12.52 10.17 -9.25
CA ASP A 116 13.39 11.23 -9.78
C ASP A 116 12.56 12.39 -10.38
N GLU A 117 11.55 12.08 -11.19
CA GLU A 117 10.66 13.07 -11.82
C GLU A 117 9.80 13.85 -10.81
N LEU A 118 9.39 13.21 -9.71
CA LEU A 118 8.63 13.85 -8.64
C LEU A 118 9.51 14.43 -7.53
N GLU A 119 10.84 14.34 -7.64
CA GLU A 119 11.80 14.78 -6.62
C GLU A 119 11.49 14.20 -5.22
N LEU A 120 11.11 12.91 -5.16
CA LEU A 120 10.82 12.26 -3.88
C LEU A 120 12.11 11.84 -3.16
N THR A 121 12.19 12.16 -1.89
CA THR A 121 13.28 11.74 -1.00
C THR A 121 12.82 10.59 -0.10
N ASN A 122 13.74 9.90 0.59
CA ASN A 122 13.44 8.81 1.53
C ASN A 122 12.56 7.70 0.93
N CYS A 123 12.83 7.35 -0.33
CA CYS A 123 12.17 6.26 -1.04
C CYS A 123 13.18 5.19 -1.44
N ASN A 124 12.90 3.93 -1.06
CA ASN A 124 13.69 2.75 -1.39
C ASN A 124 12.83 1.73 -2.13
N PHE A 125 13.26 1.31 -3.34
CA PHE A 125 12.51 0.37 -4.18
C PHE A 125 13.31 -0.89 -4.42
N ILE A 126 12.76 -2.03 -4.04
CA ILE A 126 13.46 -3.31 -3.97
C ILE A 126 12.82 -4.29 -4.96
N HIS A 127 13.63 -4.75 -5.91
CA HIS A 127 13.24 -5.86 -6.80
C HIS A 127 13.47 -7.17 -6.08
N ALA A 128 12.43 -7.71 -5.46
CA ALA A 128 12.47 -8.98 -4.76
C ALA A 128 11.06 -9.57 -4.59
N ARG A 129 10.99 -10.84 -4.21
CA ARG A 129 9.77 -11.45 -3.70
C ARG A 129 9.54 -11.07 -2.24
N ALA A 130 8.29 -10.84 -1.85
CA ALA A 130 7.95 -10.49 -0.46
C ALA A 130 8.39 -11.59 0.53
N GLU A 131 8.33 -12.87 0.12
CA GLU A 131 8.79 -13.99 0.92
C GLU A 131 10.31 -13.93 1.23
N GLU A 132 11.11 -13.45 0.28
CA GLU A 132 12.55 -13.29 0.47
C GLU A 132 12.85 -12.12 1.44
N ILE A 133 12.19 -10.99 1.24
CA ILE A 133 12.35 -9.81 2.10
C ILE A 133 11.85 -10.11 3.53
N GLY A 134 10.74 -10.85 3.69
CA GLY A 134 10.23 -11.25 5.00
C GLY A 134 11.14 -12.20 5.79
N GLN A 135 12.10 -12.87 5.12
CA GLN A 135 13.15 -13.68 5.74
C GLN A 135 14.48 -12.92 5.92
N ASN A 136 14.64 -11.78 5.26
CA ASN A 136 15.85 -10.98 5.35
C ASN A 136 15.87 -10.17 6.67
N ARG A 137 16.92 -10.33 7.48
CA ARG A 137 17.07 -9.69 8.79
C ARG A 137 17.08 -8.15 8.75
N ASP A 138 17.45 -7.56 7.62
CA ASP A 138 17.51 -6.11 7.46
C ASP A 138 16.11 -5.50 7.33
N TYR A 139 15.12 -6.29 6.94
CA TYR A 139 13.74 -5.84 6.68
C TYR A 139 12.69 -6.49 7.59
N ARG A 140 12.97 -7.70 8.06
CA ARG A 140 12.05 -8.47 8.92
C ARG A 140 11.76 -7.69 10.20
N GLU A 141 10.44 -7.47 10.47
CA GLU A 141 9.94 -6.78 11.67
C GLU A 141 10.55 -5.39 11.90
N LYS A 142 10.79 -4.64 10.80
CA LYS A 142 11.37 -3.29 10.84
C LYS A 142 10.36 -2.17 10.57
N PHE A 143 9.28 -2.44 9.88
CA PHE A 143 8.36 -1.40 9.44
C PHE A 143 7.25 -1.14 10.45
N GLU A 144 6.97 0.13 10.71
CA GLU A 144 5.85 0.56 11.54
C GLU A 144 4.53 0.21 10.88
N ILE A 145 4.42 0.50 9.58
CA ILE A 145 3.27 0.16 8.78
C ILE A 145 3.72 -0.68 7.58
N VAL A 146 2.99 -1.73 7.31
CA VAL A 146 3.07 -2.46 6.05
C VAL A 146 1.71 -2.38 5.37
N THR A 147 1.68 -2.16 4.07
CA THR A 147 0.45 -2.10 3.29
C THR A 147 0.53 -2.96 2.05
N ALA A 148 -0.62 -3.33 1.52
CA ALA A 148 -0.77 -3.98 0.23
C ALA A 148 -2.16 -3.71 -0.35
N ARG A 149 -2.24 -3.49 -1.67
CA ARG A 149 -3.48 -3.28 -2.40
C ARG A 149 -3.53 -4.18 -3.64
N ALA A 150 -4.63 -4.93 -3.80
CA ALA A 150 -4.92 -5.72 -5.00
C ALA A 150 -3.85 -6.77 -5.39
N VAL A 151 -3.12 -7.33 -4.43
CA VAL A 151 -2.03 -8.31 -4.69
C VAL A 151 -2.53 -9.75 -4.58
N ALA A 152 -3.24 -10.11 -3.50
CA ALA A 152 -3.74 -11.46 -3.23
C ALA A 152 -4.87 -11.44 -2.18
N ARG A 153 -5.42 -12.62 -1.86
CA ARG A 153 -6.38 -12.79 -0.75
C ARG A 153 -5.71 -12.50 0.60
N LEU A 154 -6.50 -12.12 1.59
CA LEU A 154 -6.00 -11.65 2.89
C LEU A 154 -5.13 -12.68 3.62
N ASN A 155 -5.47 -13.97 3.58
CA ASN A 155 -4.68 -15.02 4.22
C ASN A 155 -3.27 -15.17 3.61
N VAL A 156 -3.14 -14.99 2.28
CA VAL A 156 -1.85 -14.93 1.58
C VAL A 156 -1.11 -13.64 1.93
N LEU A 157 -1.79 -12.49 1.84
CA LEU A 157 -1.20 -11.19 2.17
C LEU A 157 -0.69 -11.14 3.60
N SER A 158 -1.41 -11.74 4.54
CA SER A 158 -0.98 -11.81 5.94
C SER A 158 0.39 -12.48 6.09
N GLU A 159 0.65 -13.57 5.33
CA GLU A 159 1.95 -14.23 5.35
C GLU A 159 3.06 -13.43 4.67
N LEU A 160 2.73 -12.62 3.66
CA LEU A 160 3.70 -11.78 2.96
C LEU A 160 4.03 -10.50 3.74
N CYS A 161 3.07 -9.93 4.46
CA CYS A 161 3.17 -8.60 5.07
C CYS A 161 3.51 -8.63 6.57
N LEU A 162 2.87 -9.50 7.38
CA LEU A 162 3.08 -9.53 8.84
C LEU A 162 4.53 -9.80 9.26
N PRO A 163 5.33 -10.61 8.53
CA PRO A 163 6.75 -10.78 8.86
C PRO A 163 7.59 -9.49 8.74
N LEU A 164 7.11 -8.48 8.02
CA LEU A 164 7.78 -7.18 7.83
C LEU A 164 7.39 -6.17 8.92
N VAL A 165 6.20 -6.32 9.52
CA VAL A 165 5.67 -5.40 10.52
C VAL A 165 6.44 -5.52 11.83
N ARG A 166 6.94 -4.40 12.37
CA ARG A 166 7.56 -4.36 13.71
C ARG A 166 6.53 -4.69 14.80
N LYS A 167 6.98 -5.11 15.95
CA LYS A 167 6.09 -5.32 17.12
C LYS A 167 5.34 -4.03 17.44
N ASN A 168 4.05 -4.14 17.67
CA ASN A 168 3.09 -3.04 17.85
C ASN A 168 2.88 -2.15 16.62
N GLY A 169 3.48 -2.44 15.48
CA GLY A 169 3.14 -1.84 14.20
C GLY A 169 1.89 -2.47 13.57
N TYR A 170 1.54 -2.06 12.36
CA TYR A 170 0.29 -2.43 11.71
C TYR A 170 0.50 -2.93 10.28
N PHE A 171 -0.24 -3.96 9.92
CA PHE A 171 -0.51 -4.29 8.53
C PHE A 171 -1.88 -3.69 8.16
N LEU A 172 -1.90 -2.78 7.18
CA LEU A 172 -3.09 -2.13 6.65
C LEU A 172 -3.41 -2.71 5.27
N SER A 173 -4.44 -3.55 5.20
CA SER A 173 -4.85 -4.19 3.94
C SER A 173 -6.04 -3.47 3.34
N LEU A 174 -5.85 -2.89 2.13
CA LEU A 174 -6.93 -2.26 1.38
C LEU A 174 -7.72 -3.34 0.64
N LYS A 175 -9.02 -3.37 0.88
CA LYS A 175 -9.97 -4.35 0.32
C LYS A 175 -11.23 -3.67 -0.22
N ALA A 176 -12.02 -4.43 -0.97
CA ALA A 176 -13.32 -4.04 -1.50
C ALA A 176 -14.37 -5.10 -1.10
N GLN A 177 -15.47 -5.22 -1.82
CA GLN A 177 -16.68 -6.03 -1.54
C GLN A 177 -16.48 -7.43 -0.90
N LYS A 178 -15.31 -8.07 -1.04
CA LYS A 178 -15.03 -9.39 -0.44
C LYS A 178 -14.30 -9.34 0.89
N ALA A 179 -14.19 -8.17 1.52
CA ALA A 179 -13.42 -7.98 2.73
C ALA A 179 -13.89 -8.89 3.87
N GLU A 180 -15.20 -8.99 4.10
CA GLU A 180 -15.77 -9.80 5.17
C GLU A 180 -15.46 -11.31 4.99
N GLU A 181 -15.66 -11.85 3.77
CA GLU A 181 -15.36 -13.25 3.44
C GLU A 181 -13.87 -13.55 3.64
N GLU A 182 -12.99 -12.73 3.04
CA GLU A 182 -11.55 -12.90 3.14
C GLU A 182 -11.06 -12.77 4.58
N THR A 183 -11.66 -11.89 5.36
CA THR A 183 -11.34 -11.72 6.78
C THR A 183 -11.63 -12.97 7.58
N LYS A 184 -12.81 -13.55 7.43
CA LYS A 184 -13.19 -14.81 8.11
C LYS A 184 -12.20 -15.93 7.82
N GLU A 185 -11.80 -16.09 6.56
CA GLU A 185 -10.82 -17.12 6.15
C GLU A 185 -9.40 -16.86 6.67
N ALA A 186 -9.04 -15.59 6.88
CA ALA A 186 -7.69 -15.20 7.26
C ALA A 186 -7.43 -15.14 8.77
N LEU A 187 -8.46 -15.16 9.63
CA LEU A 187 -8.30 -14.97 11.09
C LEU A 187 -7.27 -15.89 11.72
N ASN A 188 -7.26 -17.18 11.35
CA ASN A 188 -6.30 -18.12 11.88
C ASN A 188 -4.88 -17.85 11.35
N ALA A 189 -4.74 -17.54 10.07
CA ALA A 189 -3.46 -17.15 9.47
C ALA A 189 -2.89 -15.89 10.15
N ILE A 190 -3.69 -14.85 10.34
CA ILE A 190 -3.31 -13.62 11.05
C ILE A 190 -2.77 -13.94 12.45
N LYS A 191 -3.52 -14.74 13.23
CA LYS A 191 -3.13 -15.15 14.59
C LYS A 191 -1.82 -15.95 14.59
N LEU A 192 -1.68 -16.91 13.68
CA LEU A 192 -0.49 -17.76 13.53
C LEU A 192 0.77 -16.94 13.21
N LEU A 193 0.61 -15.85 12.45
CA LEU A 193 1.68 -14.94 12.04
C LEU A 193 1.99 -13.84 13.07
N GLY A 194 1.33 -13.87 14.22
CA GLY A 194 1.54 -12.91 15.32
C GLY A 194 0.70 -11.64 15.21
N GLY A 195 -0.25 -11.59 14.29
CA GLY A 195 -1.18 -10.48 14.10
C GLY A 195 -2.46 -10.61 14.94
N LYS A 196 -3.17 -9.51 15.08
CA LYS A 196 -4.52 -9.40 15.63
C LYS A 196 -5.30 -8.37 14.80
N LEU A 197 -6.39 -8.80 14.21
CA LEU A 197 -7.33 -7.85 13.58
C LEU A 197 -7.94 -6.96 14.67
N GLU A 198 -7.79 -5.64 14.54
CA GLU A 198 -8.33 -4.68 15.51
C GLU A 198 -9.52 -3.92 14.95
N LYS A 199 -9.48 -3.56 13.66
CA LYS A 199 -10.57 -2.82 13.03
C LYS A 199 -10.78 -3.26 11.59
N ASP A 200 -12.01 -3.16 11.15
CA ASP A 200 -12.43 -3.09 9.76
C ASP A 200 -13.05 -1.70 9.56
N LEU A 201 -12.35 -0.85 8.82
CA LEU A 201 -12.77 0.51 8.54
C LEU A 201 -13.48 0.52 7.19
N GLU A 202 -14.80 0.44 7.23
CA GLU A 202 -15.66 0.46 6.06
C GLU A 202 -15.98 1.90 5.65
N PHE A 203 -15.88 2.19 4.36
CA PHE A 203 -16.23 3.47 3.76
C PHE A 203 -16.59 3.27 2.28
N SER A 204 -17.00 4.33 1.59
CA SER A 204 -17.28 4.25 0.16
C SER A 204 -16.55 5.34 -0.62
N ILE A 205 -16.12 5.00 -1.83
CA ILE A 205 -15.62 5.94 -2.83
C ILE A 205 -16.51 5.82 -4.06
N GLU A 206 -17.22 6.91 -4.40
CA GLU A 206 -18.15 6.95 -5.54
C GLU A 206 -19.18 5.81 -5.55
N GLY A 207 -19.67 5.43 -4.37
CA GLY A 207 -20.63 4.36 -4.20
C GLY A 207 -20.03 2.94 -4.24
N GLU A 208 -18.75 2.80 -4.44
CA GLU A 208 -18.05 1.52 -4.33
C GLU A 208 -17.53 1.31 -2.90
N GLU A 209 -17.86 0.18 -2.31
CA GLU A 209 -17.43 -0.24 -0.98
C GLU A 209 -15.92 -0.41 -0.89
N ARG A 210 -15.34 0.08 0.20
CA ARG A 210 -13.92 -0.03 0.54
C ARG A 210 -13.74 -0.38 2.00
N HIS A 211 -12.69 -1.15 2.26
CA HIS A 211 -12.29 -1.56 3.60
C HIS A 211 -10.79 -1.33 3.81
N ILE A 212 -10.43 -0.83 4.97
CA ILE A 212 -9.06 -0.88 5.48
C ILE A 212 -9.06 -1.81 6.70
N LEU A 213 -8.47 -2.99 6.52
CA LEU A 213 -8.33 -3.95 7.61
C LEU A 213 -7.07 -3.60 8.41
N GLU A 214 -7.26 -3.18 9.65
CA GLU A 214 -6.18 -2.80 10.56
C GLU A 214 -5.77 -4.01 11.40
N ILE A 215 -4.61 -4.58 11.10
CA ILE A 215 -4.07 -5.76 11.74
C ILE A 215 -2.82 -5.38 12.52
N ARG A 216 -2.93 -5.35 13.86
CA ARG A 216 -1.79 -5.03 14.73
C ARG A 216 -0.86 -6.23 14.89
N LYS A 217 0.45 -5.98 14.85
CA LYS A 217 1.47 -6.96 15.17
C LYS A 217 1.57 -7.15 16.69
N ALA A 218 0.88 -8.15 17.23
CA ALA A 218 0.83 -8.41 18.67
C ALA A 218 2.01 -9.25 19.17
N LYS A 219 2.55 -10.14 18.33
CA LYS A 219 3.66 -11.05 18.65
C LYS A 219 4.62 -11.15 17.46
N GLU A 220 5.83 -11.59 17.70
CA GLU A 220 6.78 -11.93 16.64
C GLU A 220 6.22 -13.03 15.73
N THR A 221 6.52 -12.89 14.43
CA THR A 221 6.17 -13.94 13.46
C THR A 221 7.14 -15.11 13.61
N PRO A 222 6.66 -16.36 13.73
CA PRO A 222 7.55 -17.52 13.82
C PRO A 222 8.52 -17.60 12.64
N ASN A 223 9.79 -17.97 12.89
CA ASN A 223 10.88 -17.93 11.90
C ASN A 223 10.65 -18.76 10.63
N LYS A 224 9.74 -19.77 10.69
CA LYS A 224 9.35 -20.56 9.51
C LYS A 224 8.50 -19.77 8.50
N TYR A 225 8.02 -18.55 8.83
CA TYR A 225 7.25 -17.67 7.95
C TYR A 225 8.02 -16.40 7.62
N PRO A 226 7.83 -15.86 6.41
CA PRO A 226 7.04 -16.44 5.34
C PRO A 226 7.71 -17.72 4.80
N ARG A 227 6.88 -18.65 4.31
CA ARG A 227 7.36 -19.88 3.65
C ARG A 227 8.05 -19.55 2.33
N LYS A 228 8.71 -20.55 1.73
CA LYS A 228 9.43 -20.41 0.45
C LYS A 228 8.56 -19.75 -0.63
N VAL A 229 9.21 -19.00 -1.51
CA VAL A 229 8.60 -18.30 -2.65
C VAL A 229 7.54 -19.17 -3.36
N GLY A 230 6.36 -18.58 -3.55
CA GLY A 230 5.19 -19.19 -4.17
C GLY A 230 4.41 -20.17 -3.30
N THR A 231 4.92 -20.57 -2.13
CA THR A 231 4.19 -21.46 -1.21
C THR A 231 2.94 -20.80 -0.62
N PRO A 232 2.96 -19.51 -0.19
CA PRO A 232 1.78 -18.84 0.31
C PRO A 232 0.59 -18.88 -0.66
N ASN A 233 0.84 -18.62 -1.94
CA ASN A 233 -0.20 -18.65 -2.97
C ASN A 233 -0.71 -20.07 -3.29
N LYS A 234 0.20 -21.08 -3.32
CA LYS A 234 -0.17 -22.45 -3.68
C LYS A 234 -0.89 -23.18 -2.55
N LYS A 235 -0.58 -22.87 -1.31
CA LYS A 235 -1.12 -23.49 -0.08
C LYS A 235 -1.35 -22.41 0.96
N PRO A 236 -2.40 -21.57 0.82
CA PRO A 236 -2.70 -20.52 1.78
C PRO A 236 -2.86 -21.07 3.20
N LEU A 237 -2.57 -20.25 4.20
CA LEU A 237 -2.88 -20.55 5.60
C LEU A 237 -4.37 -20.28 5.85
N TYR A 238 -5.03 -21.19 6.58
CA TYR A 238 -6.43 -21.08 6.99
C TYR A 238 -6.54 -21.22 8.51
#